data_da9b62a58e36ef3b3e9c66938394cc25
#
_entry.id   da9b62a58e36ef3b3e9c66938394cc25
#
_cell.length_a   1.000
_cell.length_b   1.000
_cell.length_c   1.000
_cell.angle_alpha   90.00
_cell.angle_beta   90.00
_cell.angle_gamma   90.00
#
_symmetry.space_group_name_H-M   'P 1'
#
loop_
_entity.id
_entity.type
_entity.pdbx_description
1 polymer ?
#
loop_
_entity_poly.entity_id
_entity_poly.type
_entity_poly.pdbx_seq_one_letter_code
_entity_poly.pdbx_strand_id
1 'polypeptide(L)'
;MGPSSLLHPAFASSAGPTRRTIDLADCRERLVRHRIYGLVNSAPRLRRFMESHVFAVWDFQSLLKAMQQRLTCTSLPWVPTLDPEARRLVNEIVLDEESDELPEGGSASHFELYLDGMRAAGADTGPIDGMIEALQAGRLPQVEQPAATVGEVVAEAMRASGAPNAARDFVQKSFAVIESGSTHGIVAAFTYGREDVIPDMFRSLVSSLASRDTAWARFHWYLERHIEADDEKHAPVCRRIMARLCGDDPAKWAEASRVARECIEARIALWDAIAADIETMPAG
;
A
#
# COMPACT_ATOMS: atom_id res chain seq x y z
N MET A 1 19.04 47.04 -16.78
CA MET A 1 19.27 45.68 -16.20
C MET A 1 18.02 44.89 -16.48
N GLY A 2 18.06 44.03 -17.49
CA GLY A 2 16.93 43.22 -17.90
C GLY A 2 16.74 41.98 -17.03
N PRO A 3 15.54 41.39 -16.92
CA PRO A 3 15.30 40.22 -16.09
C PRO A 3 15.99 39.00 -16.70
N SER A 4 16.79 38.34 -15.88
CA SER A 4 17.45 37.07 -16.19
C SER A 4 16.41 35.99 -16.37
N SER A 5 16.29 35.45 -17.60
CA SER A 5 15.43 34.35 -17.98
C SER A 5 15.94 33.07 -17.30
N LEU A 6 15.21 32.57 -16.30
CA LEU A 6 15.37 31.23 -15.75
C LEU A 6 14.77 30.20 -16.73
N LEU A 7 15.38 30.07 -17.92
CA LEU A 7 15.07 28.94 -18.82
C LEU A 7 15.92 27.75 -18.35
N HIS A 8 15.25 26.77 -17.80
CA HIS A 8 15.83 25.47 -17.54
C HIS A 8 16.34 24.83 -18.84
N PRO A 9 17.51 24.17 -18.83
CA PRO A 9 17.97 23.43 -19.99
C PRO A 9 16.97 22.32 -20.33
N ALA A 10 16.49 22.32 -21.56
CA ALA A 10 15.71 21.26 -22.14
C ALA A 10 16.46 19.93 -21.98
N PHE A 11 15.78 18.91 -21.46
CA PHE A 11 16.31 17.56 -21.41
C PHE A 11 16.64 17.14 -22.85
N ALA A 12 17.93 17.00 -23.17
CA ALA A 12 18.38 16.48 -24.44
C ALA A 12 17.89 15.04 -24.57
N SER A 13 17.09 14.79 -25.61
CA SER A 13 16.67 13.46 -26.03
C SER A 13 17.91 12.67 -26.46
N SER A 14 18.49 11.89 -25.53
CA SER A 14 19.45 10.86 -25.86
C SER A 14 18.69 9.58 -26.25
N ALA A 15 19.28 8.77 -27.11
CA ALA A 15 18.78 7.51 -27.65
C ALA A 15 17.88 6.76 -26.65
N GLY A 16 16.71 6.30 -27.08
CA GLY A 16 15.68 5.77 -26.21
C GLY A 16 16.22 4.74 -25.21
N PRO A 17 15.89 4.88 -23.91
CA PRO A 17 16.42 4.00 -22.88
C PRO A 17 16.06 2.56 -23.22
N THR A 18 17.04 1.67 -23.15
CA THR A 18 16.78 0.23 -23.10
C THR A 18 15.73 0.03 -22.01
N ARG A 19 14.53 -0.43 -22.37
CA ARG A 19 13.37 -0.53 -21.49
C ARG A 19 13.66 -1.63 -20.46
N ARG A 20 14.37 -1.25 -19.39
CA ARG A 20 14.63 -2.16 -18.27
C ARG A 20 13.30 -2.39 -17.57
N THR A 21 12.92 -3.65 -17.40
CA THR A 21 11.71 -4.07 -16.69
C THR A 21 12.13 -4.87 -15.46
N ILE A 22 11.39 -4.70 -14.38
CA ILE A 22 11.52 -5.54 -13.19
C ILE A 22 10.74 -6.82 -13.46
N ASP A 23 11.41 -7.96 -13.43
CA ASP A 23 10.77 -9.27 -13.63
C ASP A 23 10.33 -9.84 -12.26
N LEU A 24 9.01 -9.99 -12.12
CA LEU A 24 8.33 -10.48 -10.92
C LEU A 24 7.32 -11.58 -11.27
N ALA A 25 7.37 -12.14 -12.47
CA ALA A 25 6.34 -13.05 -12.98
C ALA A 25 6.11 -14.24 -12.05
N ASP A 26 7.18 -14.84 -11.54
CA ASP A 26 7.14 -16.00 -10.63
C ASP A 26 6.44 -15.70 -9.29
N CYS A 27 6.79 -14.61 -8.63
CA CYS A 27 6.19 -14.26 -7.35
C CYS A 27 4.75 -13.70 -7.53
N ARG A 28 4.47 -12.97 -8.61
CA ARG A 28 3.10 -12.54 -8.94
C ARG A 28 2.18 -13.73 -9.20
N GLU A 29 2.63 -14.73 -9.97
CA GLU A 29 1.84 -15.93 -10.22
C GLU A 29 1.50 -16.67 -8.91
N ARG A 30 2.46 -16.83 -8.00
CA ARG A 30 2.25 -17.42 -6.68
C ARG A 30 1.23 -16.62 -5.85
N LEU A 31 1.31 -15.28 -5.88
CA LEU A 31 0.40 -14.41 -5.16
C LEU A 31 -1.04 -14.50 -5.70
N VAL A 32 -1.23 -14.39 -7.02
CA VAL A 32 -2.55 -14.37 -7.66
C VAL A 32 -3.24 -15.74 -7.58
N ARG A 33 -2.47 -16.83 -7.58
CA ARG A 33 -2.99 -18.21 -7.43
C ARG A 33 -2.96 -18.73 -6.00
N HIS A 34 -2.80 -17.82 -5.01
CA HIS A 34 -2.67 -18.25 -3.64
C HIS A 34 -3.96 -18.95 -3.13
N ARG A 35 -3.77 -20.01 -2.33
CA ARG A 35 -4.88 -20.83 -1.79
C ARG A 35 -5.88 -20.07 -0.93
N ILE A 36 -5.49 -18.91 -0.38
CA ILE A 36 -6.31 -18.07 0.49
C ILE A 36 -7.64 -17.70 -0.19
N TYR A 37 -7.64 -17.42 -1.49
CA TYR A 37 -8.85 -17.01 -2.21
C TYR A 37 -9.93 -18.10 -2.20
N GLY A 38 -9.55 -19.37 -2.23
CA GLY A 38 -10.50 -20.49 -2.09
C GLY A 38 -10.93 -20.74 -0.64
N LEU A 39 -10.16 -20.27 0.34
CA LEU A 39 -10.47 -20.44 1.76
C LEU A 39 -11.44 -19.38 2.30
N VAL A 40 -11.40 -18.14 1.77
CA VAL A 40 -12.30 -17.04 2.19
C VAL A 40 -13.68 -17.21 1.53
N ASN A 41 -14.42 -18.24 1.92
CA ASN A 41 -15.68 -18.65 1.28
C ASN A 41 -16.90 -18.64 2.24
N SER A 42 -16.76 -18.09 3.42
CA SER A 42 -17.84 -17.94 4.41
C SER A 42 -17.63 -16.67 5.25
N ALA A 43 -18.70 -16.18 5.87
CA ALA A 43 -18.66 -14.97 6.71
C ALA A 43 -17.63 -15.05 7.86
N PRO A 44 -17.54 -16.15 8.64
CA PRO A 44 -16.51 -16.25 9.66
C PRO A 44 -15.08 -16.18 9.11
N ARG A 45 -14.82 -16.80 7.96
CA ARG A 45 -13.50 -16.82 7.32
C ARG A 45 -13.13 -15.47 6.70
N LEU A 46 -14.13 -14.75 6.15
CA LEU A 46 -13.90 -13.38 5.70
C LEU A 46 -13.53 -12.46 6.87
N ARG A 47 -14.25 -12.53 7.99
CA ARG A 47 -13.92 -11.73 9.19
C ARG A 47 -12.47 -11.98 9.61
N ARG A 48 -12.06 -13.24 9.69
CA ARG A 48 -10.68 -13.62 10.04
C ARG A 48 -9.65 -13.06 9.04
N PHE A 49 -9.98 -13.08 7.75
CA PHE A 49 -9.16 -12.44 6.73
C PHE A 49 -9.03 -10.93 6.97
N MET A 50 -10.17 -10.25 7.18
CA MET A 50 -10.20 -8.79 7.35
C MET A 50 -9.42 -8.34 8.59
N GLU A 51 -9.49 -9.07 9.69
CA GLU A 51 -8.79 -8.78 10.96
C GLU A 51 -7.26 -8.69 10.83
N SER A 52 -6.70 -9.38 9.85
CA SER A 52 -5.26 -9.28 9.53
C SER A 52 -4.97 -8.37 8.35
N HIS A 53 -5.83 -8.37 7.32
CA HIS A 53 -5.64 -7.60 6.10
C HIS A 53 -5.75 -6.09 6.31
N VAL A 54 -6.54 -5.63 7.28
CA VAL A 54 -6.72 -4.20 7.59
C VAL A 54 -5.38 -3.48 7.85
N PHE A 55 -4.42 -4.15 8.43
CA PHE A 55 -3.08 -3.59 8.63
C PHE A 55 -2.34 -3.35 7.32
N ALA A 56 -2.60 -4.17 6.30
CA ALA A 56 -2.02 -3.97 4.97
C ALA A 56 -2.72 -2.82 4.20
N VAL A 57 -3.99 -2.55 4.50
CA VAL A 57 -4.71 -1.36 4.00
C VAL A 57 -4.13 -0.09 4.64
N TRP A 58 -3.91 -0.10 5.95
CA TRP A 58 -3.26 1.00 6.65
C TRP A 58 -1.81 1.21 6.18
N ASP A 59 -1.06 0.14 5.96
CA ASP A 59 0.33 0.16 5.49
C ASP A 59 0.46 0.81 4.10
N PHE A 60 -0.50 0.59 3.23
CA PHE A 60 -0.57 1.23 1.92
C PHE A 60 -0.56 2.76 2.04
N GLN A 61 -1.37 3.32 2.96
CA GLN A 61 -1.41 4.75 3.23
C GLN A 61 -0.05 5.29 3.69
N SER A 62 0.66 4.54 4.53
CA SER A 62 2.00 4.92 5.01
C SER A 62 3.03 4.97 3.86
N LEU A 63 3.01 3.99 2.94
CA LEU A 63 3.85 4.00 1.74
C LEU A 63 3.49 5.16 0.80
N LEU A 64 2.19 5.43 0.61
CA LEU A 64 1.72 6.56 -0.19
C LEU A 64 2.21 7.90 0.40
N LYS A 65 2.14 8.07 1.72
CA LYS A 65 2.67 9.27 2.38
C LYS A 65 4.18 9.41 2.23
N ALA A 66 4.93 8.31 2.35
CA ALA A 66 6.38 8.33 2.09
C ALA A 66 6.68 8.73 0.64
N MET A 67 5.92 8.20 -0.32
CA MET A 67 6.03 8.58 -1.74
C MET A 67 5.67 10.06 -1.96
N GLN A 68 4.61 10.57 -1.33
CA GLN A 68 4.19 11.98 -1.38
C GLN A 68 5.31 12.89 -0.87
N GLN A 69 5.91 12.60 0.27
CA GLN A 69 7.01 13.37 0.84
C GLN A 69 8.24 13.41 -0.07
N ARG A 70 8.49 12.38 -0.88
CA ARG A 70 9.65 12.30 -1.76
C ARG A 70 9.43 12.94 -3.14
N LEU A 71 8.22 12.85 -3.67
CA LEU A 71 7.91 13.26 -5.04
C LEU A 71 7.15 14.58 -5.14
N THR A 72 6.59 15.06 -4.02
CA THR A 72 5.90 16.36 -3.92
C THR A 72 6.57 17.26 -2.89
N CYS A 73 6.11 18.49 -2.73
CA CYS A 73 6.54 19.37 -1.65
C CYS A 73 5.44 19.45 -0.58
N THR A 74 5.71 18.84 0.57
CA THR A 74 4.81 18.85 1.74
C THR A 74 5.33 19.76 2.86
N SER A 75 6.44 20.47 2.64
CA SER A 75 7.07 21.37 3.61
C SER A 75 6.87 22.84 3.25
N LEU A 76 7.11 23.72 4.24
CA LEU A 76 7.14 25.18 4.06
C LEU A 76 8.59 25.69 4.13
N PRO A 77 8.97 26.71 3.31
CA PRO A 77 8.20 27.28 2.21
C PRO A 77 8.06 26.31 1.03
N TRP A 78 6.95 26.41 0.29
CA TRP A 78 6.70 25.55 -0.87
C TRP A 78 7.69 25.84 -2.00
N VAL A 79 8.25 24.77 -2.56
CA VAL A 79 9.04 24.79 -3.80
C VAL A 79 8.60 23.64 -4.71
N PRO A 80 8.51 23.84 -6.05
CA PRO A 80 8.12 22.78 -6.95
C PRO A 80 9.23 21.70 -7.04
N THR A 81 8.86 20.42 -6.93
CA THR A 81 9.77 19.31 -7.26
C THR A 81 9.96 19.19 -8.78
N LEU A 82 11.02 18.50 -9.21
CA LEU A 82 11.44 18.52 -10.62
C LEU A 82 10.49 17.76 -11.57
N ASP A 83 9.72 16.77 -11.07
CA ASP A 83 8.88 15.90 -11.89
C ASP A 83 7.39 16.27 -11.76
N PRO A 84 6.81 17.04 -12.70
CA PRO A 84 5.41 17.44 -12.64
C PRO A 84 4.44 16.27 -12.86
N GLU A 85 4.82 15.23 -13.60
CA GLU A 85 3.98 14.04 -13.80
C GLU A 85 3.91 13.21 -12.52
N ALA A 86 5.03 13.07 -11.81
CA ALA A 86 5.06 12.39 -10.52
C ALA A 86 4.21 13.14 -9.48
N ARG A 87 4.34 14.49 -9.41
CA ARG A 87 3.48 15.30 -8.52
C ARG A 87 2.00 15.12 -8.81
N ARG A 88 1.63 15.11 -10.09
CA ARG A 88 0.24 14.97 -10.51
C ARG A 88 -0.31 13.62 -10.06
N LEU A 89 0.38 12.53 -10.43
CA LEU A 89 -0.03 11.18 -10.07
C LEU A 89 -0.17 10.99 -8.56
N VAL A 90 0.86 11.38 -7.79
CA VAL A 90 0.83 11.18 -6.33
C VAL A 90 -0.34 11.93 -5.69
N ASN A 91 -0.61 13.17 -6.14
CA ASN A 91 -1.71 13.95 -5.60
C ASN A 91 -3.09 13.39 -6.01
N GLU A 92 -3.21 12.78 -7.19
CA GLU A 92 -4.43 12.06 -7.63
C GLU A 92 -4.67 10.84 -6.74
N ILE A 93 -3.66 10.00 -6.54
CA ILE A 93 -3.78 8.83 -5.67
C ILE A 93 -4.10 9.26 -4.22
N VAL A 94 -3.44 10.30 -3.71
CA VAL A 94 -3.74 10.81 -2.36
C VAL A 94 -5.17 11.33 -2.25
N LEU A 95 -5.70 11.98 -3.29
CA LEU A 95 -7.09 12.45 -3.30
C LEU A 95 -8.06 11.27 -3.22
N ASP A 96 -7.85 10.25 -4.03
CA ASP A 96 -8.70 9.06 -4.07
C ASP A 96 -8.59 8.25 -2.77
N GLU A 97 -7.39 8.08 -2.22
CA GLU A 97 -7.16 7.24 -1.06
C GLU A 97 -7.56 7.87 0.29
N GLU A 98 -7.44 9.20 0.43
CA GLU A 98 -7.75 9.88 1.70
C GLU A 98 -9.13 10.53 1.73
N SER A 99 -9.75 10.77 0.57
CA SER A 99 -11.01 11.52 0.47
C SER A 99 -11.83 11.16 -0.76
N ASP A 100 -11.94 9.87 -1.07
CA ASP A 100 -12.75 9.38 -2.19
C ASP A 100 -14.22 9.77 -2.00
N GLU A 101 -14.88 10.12 -3.10
CA GLU A 101 -16.29 10.52 -3.09
C GLU A 101 -17.22 9.34 -2.87
N LEU A 102 -18.15 9.49 -1.93
CA LEU A 102 -19.13 8.46 -1.62
C LEU A 102 -20.38 8.60 -2.51
N PRO A 103 -20.99 7.48 -2.94
CA PRO A 103 -22.23 7.51 -3.74
C PRO A 103 -23.37 8.26 -3.08
N GLU A 104 -23.43 8.23 -1.75
CA GLU A 104 -24.43 8.95 -0.93
C GLU A 104 -24.08 10.41 -0.63
N GLY A 105 -22.92 10.89 -1.11
CA GLY A 105 -22.36 12.21 -0.83
C GLY A 105 -21.43 12.23 0.38
N GLY A 106 -20.54 13.21 0.42
CA GLY A 106 -19.43 13.25 1.38
C GLY A 106 -18.18 12.54 0.86
N SER A 107 -17.19 12.38 1.71
CA SER A 107 -15.94 11.69 1.36
C SER A 107 -15.43 10.87 2.54
N ALA A 108 -14.68 9.81 2.24
CA ALA A 108 -14.01 8.99 3.24
C ALA A 108 -12.68 8.45 2.67
N SER A 109 -11.74 8.12 3.54
CA SER A 109 -10.54 7.39 3.13
C SER A 109 -10.88 5.92 2.85
N HIS A 110 -10.12 5.30 1.97
CA HIS A 110 -10.23 3.86 1.71
C HIS A 110 -10.00 3.02 2.98
N PHE A 111 -9.18 3.50 3.90
CA PHE A 111 -9.00 2.88 5.21
C PHE A 111 -10.29 2.92 6.06
N GLU A 112 -10.97 4.06 6.15
CA GLU A 112 -12.26 4.20 6.85
C GLU A 112 -13.34 3.32 6.21
N LEU A 113 -13.41 3.28 4.88
CA LEU A 113 -14.32 2.42 4.13
C LEU A 113 -14.07 0.92 4.43
N TYR A 114 -12.82 0.53 4.55
CA TYR A 114 -12.46 -0.83 4.94
C TYR A 114 -12.92 -1.15 6.37
N LEU A 115 -12.70 -0.24 7.33
CA LEU A 115 -13.17 -0.38 8.71
C LEU A 115 -14.70 -0.47 8.79
N ASP A 116 -15.42 0.32 8.01
CA ASP A 116 -16.87 0.24 7.92
C ASP A 116 -17.33 -1.11 7.36
N GLY A 117 -16.63 -1.63 6.36
CA GLY A 117 -16.85 -3.00 5.85
C GLY A 117 -16.61 -4.06 6.92
N MET A 118 -15.54 -3.93 7.73
CA MET A 118 -15.24 -4.82 8.86
C MET A 118 -16.35 -4.81 9.90
N ARG A 119 -16.79 -3.62 10.33
CA ARG A 119 -17.86 -3.45 11.30
C ARG A 119 -19.17 -4.04 10.80
N ALA A 120 -19.53 -3.77 9.54
CA ALA A 120 -20.73 -4.34 8.91
C ALA A 120 -20.67 -5.88 8.82
N ALA A 121 -19.49 -6.45 8.57
CA ALA A 121 -19.29 -7.90 8.56
C ALA A 121 -19.22 -8.52 9.97
N GLY A 122 -19.08 -7.70 11.02
CA GLY A 122 -18.90 -8.15 12.42
C GLY A 122 -17.49 -8.71 12.68
N ALA A 123 -16.47 -8.20 11.96
CA ALA A 123 -15.07 -8.50 12.23
C ALA A 123 -14.55 -7.68 13.43
N ASP A 124 -13.56 -8.20 14.14
CA ASP A 124 -12.94 -7.50 15.27
C ASP A 124 -12.02 -6.37 14.75
N THR A 125 -12.37 -5.12 15.10
CA THR A 125 -11.54 -3.93 14.79
C THR A 125 -10.69 -3.50 15.98
N GLY A 126 -10.82 -4.14 17.16
CA GLY A 126 -10.11 -3.74 18.38
C GLY A 126 -8.60 -3.57 18.21
N PRO A 127 -7.87 -4.52 17.60
CA PRO A 127 -6.42 -4.37 17.41
C PRO A 127 -6.03 -3.20 16.50
N ILE A 128 -6.75 -2.94 15.41
CA ILE A 128 -6.43 -1.83 14.51
C ILE A 128 -6.86 -0.49 15.13
N ASP A 129 -8.03 -0.40 15.74
CA ASP A 129 -8.49 0.79 16.45
C ASP A 129 -7.51 1.18 17.56
N GLY A 130 -7.09 0.20 18.39
CA GLY A 130 -6.09 0.43 19.45
C GLY A 130 -4.72 0.87 18.95
N MET A 131 -4.27 0.36 17.80
CA MET A 131 -3.04 0.84 17.15
C MET A 131 -3.19 2.32 16.73
N ILE A 132 -4.28 2.67 16.06
CA ILE A 132 -4.53 4.04 15.60
C ILE A 132 -4.62 5.01 16.80
N GLU A 133 -5.36 4.64 17.86
CA GLU A 133 -5.43 5.43 19.09
C GLU A 133 -4.05 5.65 19.71
N ALA A 134 -3.21 4.62 19.76
CA ALA A 134 -1.86 4.73 20.30
C ALA A 134 -0.99 5.70 19.48
N LEU A 135 -1.06 5.62 18.14
CA LEU A 135 -0.34 6.52 17.24
C LEU A 135 -0.84 7.97 17.35
N GLN A 136 -2.16 8.19 17.42
CA GLN A 136 -2.76 9.52 17.57
C GLN A 136 -2.44 10.17 18.92
N ALA A 137 -2.42 9.40 19.99
CA ALA A 137 -2.17 9.91 21.32
C ALA A 137 -0.68 10.20 21.60
N GLY A 138 0.23 9.83 20.68
CA GLY A 138 1.67 9.88 20.93
C GLY A 138 2.09 9.05 22.16
N ARG A 139 1.27 8.07 22.54
CA ARG A 139 1.39 7.24 23.75
C ARG A 139 2.37 6.09 23.58
N LEU A 140 3.39 6.29 22.78
CA LEU A 140 4.52 5.39 22.90
C LEU A 140 5.24 5.74 24.20
N PRO A 141 5.67 4.75 25.00
CA PRO A 141 6.44 5.01 26.17
C PRO A 141 7.54 5.99 25.78
N GLN A 142 7.66 7.10 26.48
CA GLN A 142 8.83 7.96 26.37
C GLN A 142 10.00 7.13 26.90
N VAL A 143 10.56 6.32 25.99
CA VAL A 143 11.82 5.67 26.25
C VAL A 143 12.82 6.82 26.21
N GLU A 144 13.50 7.07 27.31
CA GLU A 144 14.66 7.95 27.41
C GLU A 144 15.84 7.34 26.61
N GLN A 145 15.62 7.12 25.29
CA GLN A 145 16.60 6.58 24.37
C GLN A 145 16.65 7.48 23.13
N PRO A 146 17.76 7.46 22.37
CA PRO A 146 17.88 8.24 21.16
C PRO A 146 16.67 7.99 20.28
N ALA A 147 16.07 9.07 19.77
CA ALA A 147 14.75 9.12 19.14
C ALA A 147 14.43 7.84 18.35
N ALA A 148 13.42 7.09 18.78
CA ALA A 148 12.96 5.88 18.11
C ALA A 148 12.60 6.20 16.67
N THR A 149 12.90 5.28 15.74
CA THR A 149 12.50 5.42 14.34
C THR A 149 10.98 5.30 14.22
N VAL A 150 10.41 5.79 13.12
CA VAL A 150 8.97 5.68 12.89
C VAL A 150 8.52 4.21 12.85
N GLY A 151 9.35 3.33 12.29
CA GLY A 151 9.09 1.88 12.26
C GLY A 151 9.06 1.25 13.64
N GLU A 152 9.96 1.65 14.55
CA GLU A 152 9.95 1.18 15.95
C GLU A 152 8.69 1.65 16.68
N VAL A 153 8.28 2.90 16.46
CA VAL A 153 7.04 3.46 17.01
C VAL A 153 5.82 2.66 16.56
N VAL A 154 5.72 2.36 15.26
CA VAL A 154 4.63 1.56 14.70
C VAL A 154 4.66 0.13 15.21
N ALA A 155 5.85 -0.49 15.29
CA ALA A 155 6.00 -1.85 15.81
C ALA A 155 5.50 -1.97 17.25
N GLU A 156 5.81 -0.97 18.09
CA GLU A 156 5.34 -0.92 19.47
C GLU A 156 3.82 -0.77 19.55
N ALA A 157 3.23 0.17 18.77
CA ALA A 157 1.79 0.38 18.75
C ALA A 157 1.05 -0.90 18.31
N MET A 158 1.53 -1.58 17.25
CA MET A 158 0.97 -2.84 16.77
C MET A 158 1.08 -3.96 17.81
N ARG A 159 2.20 -4.03 18.54
CA ARG A 159 2.39 -5.03 19.58
C ARG A 159 1.46 -4.78 20.77
N ALA A 160 1.38 -3.53 21.22
CA ALA A 160 0.54 -3.14 22.34
C ALA A 160 -0.96 -3.32 22.07
N SER A 161 -1.40 -3.16 20.83
CA SER A 161 -2.79 -3.34 20.43
C SER A 161 -3.18 -4.82 20.16
N GLY A 162 -2.22 -5.73 20.20
CA GLY A 162 -2.48 -7.14 19.90
C GLY A 162 -2.59 -7.48 18.41
N ALA A 163 -2.04 -6.64 17.52
CA ALA A 163 -2.01 -6.92 16.08
C ALA A 163 -1.39 -8.29 15.78
N PRO A 164 -1.93 -9.08 14.82
CA PRO A 164 -1.40 -10.38 14.45
C PRO A 164 0.08 -10.32 14.05
N ASN A 165 0.87 -11.32 14.44
CA ASN A 165 2.31 -11.36 14.15
C ASN A 165 2.61 -11.17 12.66
N ALA A 166 1.90 -11.89 11.78
CA ALA A 166 2.12 -11.81 10.34
C ALA A 166 1.81 -10.41 9.78
N ALA A 167 0.80 -9.72 10.32
CA ALA A 167 0.53 -8.33 9.97
C ALA A 167 1.66 -7.40 10.43
N ARG A 168 2.21 -7.63 11.62
CA ARG A 168 3.37 -6.87 12.12
C ARG A 168 4.59 -7.06 11.22
N ASP A 169 4.90 -8.30 10.86
CA ASP A 169 6.04 -8.62 9.99
C ASP A 169 5.89 -7.97 8.60
N PHE A 170 4.67 -7.97 8.07
CA PHE A 170 4.35 -7.33 6.79
C PHE A 170 4.56 -5.80 6.85
N VAL A 171 4.02 -5.13 7.86
CA VAL A 171 4.15 -3.68 8.05
C VAL A 171 5.61 -3.28 8.30
N GLN A 172 6.36 -4.05 9.07
CA GLN A 172 7.79 -3.79 9.31
C GLN A 172 8.61 -3.81 8.02
N LYS A 173 8.25 -4.62 7.03
CA LYS A 173 8.91 -4.60 5.71
C LYS A 173 8.73 -3.27 5.00
N SER A 174 7.52 -2.69 5.02
CA SER A 174 7.26 -1.38 4.43
C SER A 174 8.03 -0.27 5.15
N PHE A 175 8.04 -0.28 6.48
CA PHE A 175 8.76 0.72 7.26
C PHE A 175 10.28 0.63 7.07
N ALA A 176 10.84 -0.57 6.95
CA ALA A 176 12.25 -0.74 6.59
C ALA A 176 12.59 -0.11 5.21
N VAL A 177 11.69 -0.21 4.23
CA VAL A 177 11.84 0.47 2.93
C VAL A 177 11.73 1.98 3.07
N ILE A 178 10.75 2.48 3.83
CA ILE A 178 10.54 3.92 4.07
C ILE A 178 11.79 4.52 4.74
N GLU A 179 12.31 3.87 5.77
CA GLU A 179 13.47 4.32 6.56
C GLU A 179 14.79 4.23 5.80
N SER A 180 14.89 3.34 4.81
CA SER A 180 16.07 3.31 3.93
C SER A 180 16.30 4.65 3.21
N GLY A 181 15.26 5.47 3.08
CA GLY A 181 15.30 6.76 2.43
C GLY A 181 15.45 6.70 0.89
N SER A 182 15.50 5.51 0.33
CA SER A 182 15.63 5.28 -1.11
C SER A 182 14.34 5.62 -1.86
N THR A 183 14.31 6.73 -2.60
CA THR A 183 13.12 7.16 -3.34
C THR A 183 12.68 6.12 -4.36
N HIS A 184 13.61 5.55 -5.14
CA HIS A 184 13.28 4.49 -6.10
C HIS A 184 12.87 3.19 -5.40
N GLY A 185 13.39 2.89 -4.20
CA GLY A 185 12.95 1.78 -3.37
C GLY A 185 11.51 1.96 -2.89
N ILE A 186 11.15 3.14 -2.36
CA ILE A 186 9.78 3.47 -1.92
C ILE A 186 8.80 3.38 -3.10
N VAL A 187 9.13 3.96 -4.26
CA VAL A 187 8.29 3.89 -5.46
C VAL A 187 8.17 2.45 -5.97
N ALA A 188 9.23 1.65 -5.89
CA ALA A 188 9.18 0.24 -6.27
C ALA A 188 8.26 -0.59 -5.34
N ALA A 189 8.36 -0.36 -4.02
CA ALA A 189 7.48 -0.99 -3.04
C ALA A 189 6.01 -0.65 -3.28
N PHE A 190 5.71 0.63 -3.53
CA PHE A 190 4.37 1.10 -3.84
C PHE A 190 3.88 0.50 -5.18
N THR A 191 4.59 0.75 -6.26
CA THR A 191 4.17 0.35 -7.62
C THR A 191 3.99 -1.15 -7.75
N TYR A 192 5.05 -1.91 -7.51
CA TYR A 192 5.08 -3.36 -7.80
C TYR A 192 4.64 -4.22 -6.62
N GLY A 193 4.84 -3.73 -5.39
CA GLY A 193 4.49 -4.46 -4.18
C GLY A 193 3.06 -4.22 -3.71
N ARG A 194 2.37 -3.19 -4.25
CA ARG A 194 1.00 -2.82 -3.87
C ARG A 194 0.13 -2.62 -5.10
N GLU A 195 0.25 -1.50 -5.79
CA GLU A 195 -0.62 -1.02 -6.86
C GLU A 195 -0.83 -2.06 -7.98
N ASP A 196 0.25 -2.58 -8.55
CA ASP A 196 0.26 -3.52 -9.68
C ASP A 196 -0.39 -4.89 -9.35
N VAL A 197 -0.52 -5.26 -8.07
CA VAL A 197 -1.01 -6.60 -7.65
C VAL A 197 -2.42 -6.56 -7.04
N ILE A 198 -2.86 -5.40 -6.56
CA ILE A 198 -4.17 -5.23 -5.91
C ILE A 198 -5.33 -5.64 -6.80
N PRO A 199 -5.44 -5.20 -8.07
CA PRO A 199 -6.57 -5.57 -8.93
C PRO A 199 -6.70 -7.08 -9.12
N ASP A 200 -5.60 -7.79 -9.37
CA ASP A 200 -5.61 -9.25 -9.58
C ASP A 200 -5.99 -9.99 -8.29
N MET A 201 -5.49 -9.55 -7.14
CA MET A 201 -5.84 -10.11 -5.82
C MET A 201 -7.33 -9.90 -5.53
N PHE A 202 -7.84 -8.69 -5.74
CA PHE A 202 -9.22 -8.35 -5.43
C PHE A 202 -10.22 -9.03 -6.37
N ARG A 203 -9.92 -9.16 -7.67
CA ARG A 203 -10.72 -9.99 -8.59
C ARG A 203 -10.82 -11.44 -8.11
N SER A 204 -9.70 -12.01 -7.63
CA SER A 204 -9.67 -13.36 -7.09
C SER A 204 -10.51 -13.48 -5.83
N LEU A 205 -10.49 -12.47 -4.95
CA LEU A 205 -11.29 -12.43 -3.74
C LEU A 205 -12.80 -12.25 -4.05
N VAL A 206 -13.15 -11.28 -4.89
CA VAL A 206 -14.52 -11.00 -5.32
C VAL A 206 -15.17 -12.26 -5.94
N SER A 207 -14.43 -12.98 -6.79
CA SER A 207 -14.93 -14.21 -7.41
C SER A 207 -15.26 -15.32 -6.40
N SER A 208 -14.57 -15.34 -5.25
CA SER A 208 -14.82 -16.30 -4.17
C SER A 208 -15.97 -15.89 -3.24
N LEU A 209 -16.27 -14.58 -3.16
CA LEU A 209 -17.28 -14.00 -2.29
C LEU A 209 -18.70 -13.97 -2.90
N ALA A 210 -19.03 -14.85 -3.82
CA ALA A 210 -20.27 -14.87 -4.61
C ALA A 210 -21.59 -14.93 -3.78
N SER A 211 -21.59 -14.53 -2.50
CA SER A 211 -22.78 -14.49 -1.67
C SER A 211 -23.46 -13.11 -1.75
N ARG A 212 -24.79 -13.16 -1.92
CA ARG A 212 -25.69 -11.99 -1.98
C ARG A 212 -26.01 -11.39 -0.59
N ASP A 213 -25.13 -11.55 0.39
CA ASP A 213 -25.37 -11.05 1.73
C ASP A 213 -25.13 -9.53 1.76
N THR A 214 -26.15 -8.77 2.19
CA THR A 214 -26.10 -7.31 2.29
C THR A 214 -25.03 -6.81 3.26
N ALA A 215 -24.63 -7.64 4.25
CA ALA A 215 -23.53 -7.32 5.17
C ALA A 215 -22.18 -7.16 4.47
N TRP A 216 -22.04 -7.68 3.26
CA TRP A 216 -20.81 -7.63 2.47
C TRP A 216 -20.83 -6.59 1.36
N ALA A 217 -21.97 -5.93 1.16
CA ALA A 217 -22.15 -4.98 0.06
C ALA A 217 -21.14 -3.82 0.11
N ARG A 218 -20.85 -3.29 1.31
CA ARG A 218 -19.83 -2.23 1.50
C ARG A 218 -18.42 -2.71 1.20
N PHE A 219 -18.07 -3.91 1.66
CA PHE A 219 -16.77 -4.50 1.37
C PHE A 219 -16.62 -4.87 -0.11
N HIS A 220 -17.67 -5.38 -0.72
CA HIS A 220 -17.69 -5.68 -2.16
C HIS A 220 -17.49 -4.39 -3.00
N TRP A 221 -18.22 -3.33 -2.66
CA TRP A 221 -18.06 -2.03 -3.30
C TRP A 221 -16.62 -1.49 -3.16
N TYR A 222 -16.04 -1.60 -1.96
CA TYR A 222 -14.65 -1.23 -1.71
C TYR A 222 -13.69 -1.98 -2.65
N LEU A 223 -13.86 -3.30 -2.81
CA LEU A 223 -13.01 -4.10 -3.71
C LEU A 223 -13.19 -3.71 -5.19
N GLU A 224 -14.44 -3.50 -5.62
CA GLU A 224 -14.75 -3.09 -7.00
C GLU A 224 -14.16 -1.72 -7.32
N ARG A 225 -14.27 -0.76 -6.38
CA ARG A 225 -13.71 0.58 -6.54
C ARG A 225 -12.19 0.55 -6.81
N HIS A 226 -11.45 -0.28 -6.08
CA HIS A 226 -10.01 -0.45 -6.31
C HIS A 226 -9.68 -1.13 -7.66
N ILE A 227 -10.49 -2.11 -8.06
CA ILE A 227 -10.30 -2.76 -9.37
C ILE A 227 -10.45 -1.75 -10.51
N GLU A 228 -11.41 -0.82 -10.41
CA GLU A 228 -11.66 0.18 -11.45
C GLU A 228 -10.58 1.28 -11.49
N ALA A 229 -10.09 1.73 -10.32
CA ALA A 229 -9.15 2.85 -10.22
C ALA A 229 -7.72 2.48 -10.68
N ASP A 230 -7.24 1.29 -10.33
CA ASP A 230 -5.81 0.95 -10.40
C ASP A 230 -5.37 0.37 -11.76
N ASP A 231 -6.27 -0.26 -12.51
CA ASP A 231 -5.90 -1.07 -13.68
C ASP A 231 -5.40 -0.26 -14.89
N GLU A 232 -5.97 0.93 -15.16
CA GLU A 232 -5.72 1.63 -16.41
C GLU A 232 -4.88 2.91 -16.28
N LYS A 233 -4.82 3.54 -15.11
CA LYS A 233 -4.25 4.88 -14.96
C LYS A 233 -2.93 4.91 -14.20
N HIS A 234 -2.84 4.27 -13.05
CA HIS A 234 -1.73 4.48 -12.11
C HIS A 234 -0.48 3.68 -12.49
N ALA A 235 -0.58 2.40 -12.76
CA ALA A 235 0.55 1.52 -13.01
C ALA A 235 1.46 1.94 -14.19
N PRO A 236 0.94 2.40 -15.35
CA PRO A 236 1.80 2.89 -16.43
C PRO A 236 2.59 4.15 -16.06
N VAL A 237 1.98 5.08 -15.30
CA VAL A 237 2.66 6.31 -14.86
C VAL A 237 3.72 5.98 -13.82
N CYS A 238 3.40 5.14 -12.83
CA CYS A 238 4.37 4.66 -11.84
C CYS A 238 5.61 4.05 -12.51
N ARG A 239 5.44 3.22 -13.52
CA ARG A 239 6.57 2.64 -14.29
C ARG A 239 7.41 3.70 -14.99
N ARG A 240 6.82 4.78 -15.52
CA ARG A 240 7.57 5.91 -16.09
C ARG A 240 8.35 6.68 -15.03
N ILE A 241 7.75 6.89 -13.85
CA ILE A 241 8.44 7.51 -12.71
C ILE A 241 9.65 6.67 -12.30
N MET A 242 9.48 5.35 -12.18
CA MET A 242 10.59 4.43 -11.90
C MET A 242 11.71 4.54 -12.92
N ALA A 243 11.37 4.57 -14.21
CA ALA A 243 12.36 4.70 -15.28
C ALA A 243 13.18 6.01 -15.15
N ARG A 244 12.52 7.12 -14.77
CA ARG A 244 13.21 8.40 -14.54
C ARG A 244 14.08 8.39 -13.28
N LEU A 245 13.60 7.79 -12.19
CA LEU A 245 14.35 7.71 -10.93
C LEU A 245 15.60 6.84 -11.04
N CYS A 246 15.50 5.73 -11.72
CA CYS A 246 16.58 4.79 -11.91
C CYS A 246 17.52 5.20 -13.07
N GLY A 247 16.97 5.81 -14.14
CA GLY A 247 17.75 6.15 -15.33
C GLY A 247 18.53 4.94 -15.86
N ASP A 248 19.81 5.16 -16.16
CA ASP A 248 20.72 4.11 -16.62
C ASP A 248 21.51 3.42 -15.48
N ASP A 249 21.22 3.78 -14.22
CA ASP A 249 21.95 3.26 -13.06
C ASP A 249 21.54 1.81 -12.74
N PRO A 250 22.41 0.82 -12.96
CA PRO A 250 22.08 -0.58 -12.72
C PRO A 250 21.91 -0.91 -11.24
N ALA A 251 22.53 -0.17 -10.33
CA ALA A 251 22.40 -0.39 -8.89
C ALA A 251 21.02 0.00 -8.40
N LYS A 252 20.47 1.13 -8.88
CA LYS A 252 19.10 1.53 -8.57
C LYS A 252 18.06 0.53 -9.08
N TRP A 253 18.23 0.03 -10.32
CA TRP A 253 17.36 -1.00 -10.86
C TRP A 253 17.43 -2.30 -10.08
N ALA A 254 18.63 -2.71 -9.66
CA ALA A 254 18.82 -3.91 -8.84
C ALA A 254 18.15 -3.76 -7.46
N GLU A 255 18.31 -2.60 -6.82
CA GLU A 255 17.64 -2.30 -5.55
C GLU A 255 16.12 -2.27 -5.71
N ALA A 256 15.60 -1.57 -6.70
CA ALA A 256 14.15 -1.51 -6.98
C ALA A 256 13.55 -2.90 -7.21
N SER A 257 14.25 -3.75 -7.99
CA SER A 257 13.83 -5.13 -8.24
C SER A 257 13.83 -5.98 -6.97
N ARG A 258 14.85 -5.86 -6.14
CA ARG A 258 14.93 -6.56 -4.85
C ARG A 258 13.80 -6.10 -3.92
N VAL A 259 13.58 -4.80 -3.76
CA VAL A 259 12.52 -4.25 -2.91
C VAL A 259 11.14 -4.69 -3.38
N ALA A 260 10.87 -4.60 -4.69
CA ALA A 260 9.60 -5.04 -5.27
C ALA A 260 9.32 -6.52 -4.97
N ARG A 261 10.32 -7.39 -5.17
CA ARG A 261 10.22 -8.83 -4.87
C ARG A 261 9.98 -9.08 -3.39
N GLU A 262 10.75 -8.44 -2.51
CA GLU A 262 10.59 -8.59 -1.05
C GLU A 262 9.20 -8.17 -0.58
N CYS A 263 8.60 -7.12 -1.18
CA CYS A 263 7.26 -6.68 -0.85
C CYS A 263 6.18 -7.69 -1.28
N ILE A 264 6.32 -8.33 -2.45
CA ILE A 264 5.41 -9.41 -2.89
C ILE A 264 5.58 -10.64 -2.01
N GLU A 265 6.80 -11.05 -1.70
CA GLU A 265 7.07 -12.19 -0.81
C GLU A 265 6.51 -11.95 0.61
N ALA A 266 6.60 -10.72 1.13
CA ALA A 266 5.98 -10.35 2.40
C ALA A 266 4.44 -10.47 2.33
N ARG A 267 3.82 -10.13 1.19
CA ARG A 267 2.38 -10.32 0.97
C ARG A 267 2.01 -11.80 0.93
N ILE A 268 2.80 -12.62 0.26
CA ILE A 268 2.59 -14.08 0.22
C ILE A 268 2.69 -14.66 1.63
N ALA A 269 3.70 -14.25 2.41
CA ALA A 269 3.85 -14.70 3.80
C ALA A 269 2.66 -14.29 4.69
N LEU A 270 2.12 -13.09 4.50
CA LEU A 270 0.89 -12.65 5.16
C LEU A 270 -0.29 -13.55 4.77
N TRP A 271 -0.45 -13.84 3.47
CA TRP A 271 -1.50 -14.73 2.97
C TRP A 271 -1.37 -16.16 3.51
N ASP A 272 -0.15 -16.70 3.58
CA ASP A 272 0.13 -18.02 4.16
C ASP A 272 -0.31 -18.09 5.62
N ALA A 273 0.02 -17.07 6.41
CA ALA A 273 -0.34 -17.02 7.82
C ALA A 273 -1.87 -16.91 8.03
N ILE A 274 -2.55 -16.05 7.26
CA ILE A 274 -4.01 -15.92 7.33
C ILE A 274 -4.68 -17.23 6.88
N ALA A 275 -4.17 -17.87 5.82
CA ALA A 275 -4.69 -19.13 5.33
C ALA A 275 -4.56 -20.23 6.38
N ALA A 276 -3.38 -20.33 7.04
CA ALA A 276 -3.16 -21.29 8.12
C ALA A 276 -4.12 -21.04 9.30
N ASP A 277 -4.36 -19.79 9.66
CA ASP A 277 -5.29 -19.43 10.74
C ASP A 277 -6.75 -19.80 10.37
N ILE A 278 -7.18 -19.52 9.14
CA ILE A 278 -8.51 -19.91 8.63
C ILE A 278 -8.69 -21.43 8.63
N GLU A 279 -7.66 -22.20 8.30
CA GLU A 279 -7.71 -23.68 8.27
C GLU A 279 -7.87 -24.30 9.66
N THR A 280 -7.51 -23.58 10.72
CA THR A 280 -7.78 -24.03 12.11
C THR A 280 -9.24 -23.84 12.55
N MET A 281 -10.02 -23.06 11.80
CA MET A 281 -11.42 -22.80 12.11
C MET A 281 -12.29 -24.03 11.82
N PRO A 282 -13.35 -24.26 12.60
CA PRO A 282 -14.30 -25.33 12.29
C PRO A 282 -14.83 -25.22 10.85
N ALA A 283 -15.07 -26.37 10.22
CA ALA A 283 -15.80 -26.38 8.95
C ALA A 283 -17.20 -25.80 9.21
N GLY A 284 -17.50 -24.66 8.60
CA GLY A 284 -18.78 -23.96 8.74
C GLY A 284 -19.89 -24.64 7.95
#